data_d3e8e99b2dac359e6d275d35fb1d0752
#
_entry.id   d3e8e99b2dac359e6d275d35fb1d0752
#
_cell.length_a   1.000
_cell.length_b   1.000
_cell.length_c   1.000
_cell.angle_alpha   90.00
_cell.angle_beta   90.00
_cell.angle_gamma   90.00
#
_symmetry.space_group_name_H-M   'P 1'
#
loop_
_entity.id
_entity.type
_entity.pdbx_description
1 polymer ?
#
loop_
_entity_poly.entity_id
_entity_poly.type
_entity_poly.pdbx_seq_one_letter_code
_entity_poly.pdbx_strand_id
1 'polypeptide(L)'
;MNGSPPTAADPFEVSVGVVREANARGIPLKLLGGQAVRLLCPDFPHRARDDQDMDFACISSKKRDVIAFFAEQGFLGDQRFNTLHGDRQMYFTTADGKTSVDVVMDRLNMCHVLDFHDRIDRLPDTLDVADLLLTKLQVFELNRKDVHDILHLFAGFP
;
A
#
# COMPACT_ATOMS: atom_id res chain seq x y z
N MET A 1 -6.52 -37.94 -12.05
CA MET A 1 -6.99 -36.73 -11.32
C MET A 1 -5.83 -35.77 -11.17
N ASN A 2 -5.66 -34.86 -12.10
CA ASN A 2 -4.63 -33.84 -12.03
C ASN A 2 -5.21 -32.63 -11.29
N GLY A 3 -5.06 -32.63 -9.98
CA GLY A 3 -5.29 -31.43 -9.17
C GLY A 3 -4.14 -30.46 -9.42
N SER A 4 -4.37 -29.40 -10.19
CA SER A 4 -3.44 -28.28 -10.24
C SER A 4 -3.24 -27.79 -8.81
N PRO A 5 -1.99 -27.47 -8.38
CA PRO A 5 -1.78 -26.91 -7.05
C PRO A 5 -2.61 -25.60 -6.96
N PRO A 6 -3.13 -25.26 -5.77
CA PRO A 6 -3.86 -24.03 -5.59
C PRO A 6 -2.95 -22.88 -6.05
N THR A 7 -3.41 -22.12 -7.02
CA THR A 7 -2.72 -20.91 -7.49
C THR A 7 -2.58 -20.00 -6.29
N ALA A 8 -1.37 -19.63 -5.92
CA ALA A 8 -1.14 -18.63 -4.88
C ALA A 8 -1.99 -17.39 -5.21
N ALA A 9 -2.71 -16.87 -4.23
CA ALA A 9 -3.56 -15.70 -4.44
C ALA A 9 -2.72 -14.55 -4.99
N ASP A 10 -3.22 -13.83 -6.02
CA ASP A 10 -2.54 -12.67 -6.56
C ASP A 10 -2.34 -11.65 -5.43
N PRO A 11 -1.10 -11.23 -5.12
CA PRO A 11 -0.83 -10.23 -4.07
C PRO A 11 -1.64 -8.94 -4.24
N PHE A 12 -2.02 -8.60 -5.45
CA PHE A 12 -2.91 -7.48 -5.73
C PHE A 12 -4.31 -7.69 -5.16
N GLU A 13 -4.92 -8.84 -5.44
CA GLU A 13 -6.27 -9.16 -4.93
C GLU A 13 -6.27 -9.22 -3.39
N VAL A 14 -5.20 -9.75 -2.81
CA VAL A 14 -5.02 -9.77 -1.34
C VAL A 14 -4.97 -8.34 -0.79
N SER A 15 -4.17 -7.47 -1.39
CA SER A 15 -4.03 -6.07 -0.93
C SER A 15 -5.32 -5.28 -1.06
N VAL A 16 -6.07 -5.45 -2.15
CA VAL A 16 -7.39 -4.83 -2.34
C VAL A 16 -8.37 -5.34 -1.29
N GLY A 17 -8.39 -6.65 -1.04
CA GLY A 17 -9.22 -7.26 0.00
C GLY A 17 -8.92 -6.69 1.39
N VAL A 18 -7.64 -6.60 1.75
CA VAL A 18 -7.17 -6.01 3.03
C VAL A 18 -7.67 -4.58 3.20
N VAL A 19 -7.52 -3.73 2.17
CA VAL A 19 -7.99 -2.34 2.22
C VAL A 19 -9.48 -2.25 2.43
N ARG A 20 -10.26 -3.02 1.67
CA ARG A 20 -11.74 -2.99 1.75
C ARG A 20 -12.23 -3.47 3.10
N GLU A 21 -11.62 -4.51 3.66
CA GLU A 21 -11.96 -5.01 4.98
C GLU A 21 -11.60 -3.99 6.08
N ALA A 22 -10.41 -3.37 6.01
CA ALA A 22 -10.02 -2.32 6.94
C ALA A 22 -10.98 -1.12 6.89
N ASN A 23 -11.32 -0.64 5.69
CA ASN A 23 -12.27 0.47 5.52
C ASN A 23 -13.67 0.12 6.07
N ALA A 24 -14.15 -1.11 5.87
CA ALA A 24 -15.41 -1.58 6.43
C ALA A 24 -15.43 -1.57 7.98
N ARG A 25 -14.26 -1.66 8.61
CA ARG A 25 -14.08 -1.58 10.07
C ARG A 25 -13.78 -0.15 10.56
N GLY A 26 -13.87 0.86 9.69
CA GLY A 26 -13.59 2.27 10.04
C GLY A 26 -12.10 2.60 10.18
N ILE A 27 -11.23 1.81 9.56
CA ILE A 27 -9.79 2.07 9.44
C ILE A 27 -9.55 2.60 8.02
N PRO A 28 -9.20 3.88 7.81
CA PRO A 28 -9.02 4.46 6.49
C PRO A 28 -7.68 4.02 5.88
N LEU A 29 -7.57 2.73 5.60
CA LEU A 29 -6.40 2.14 4.97
C LEU A 29 -6.52 2.33 3.45
N LYS A 30 -5.44 2.77 2.80
CA LYS A 30 -5.40 3.06 1.37
C LYS A 30 -4.20 2.39 0.73
N LEU A 31 -4.38 1.87 -0.49
CA LEU A 31 -3.26 1.37 -1.29
C LEU A 31 -2.31 2.49 -1.67
N LEU A 32 -1.03 2.16 -1.65
CA LEU A 32 0.09 2.93 -2.19
C LEU A 32 0.79 2.16 -3.32
N GLY A 33 1.79 2.79 -3.91
CA GLY A 33 2.72 2.17 -4.82
C GLY A 33 2.09 1.61 -6.10
N GLY A 34 2.73 0.62 -6.69
CA GLY A 34 2.32 0.05 -7.98
C GLY A 34 0.97 -0.68 -7.94
N GLN A 35 0.54 -1.15 -6.77
CA GLN A 35 -0.78 -1.78 -6.63
C GLN A 35 -1.92 -0.76 -6.69
N ALA A 36 -1.71 0.43 -6.12
CA ALA A 36 -2.66 1.52 -6.26
C ALA A 36 -2.80 1.97 -7.72
N VAL A 37 -1.68 2.08 -8.44
CA VAL A 37 -1.68 2.42 -9.87
C VAL A 37 -2.41 1.34 -10.68
N ARG A 38 -2.17 0.05 -10.40
CA ARG A 38 -2.88 -1.05 -11.05
C ARG A 38 -4.39 -0.97 -10.83
N LEU A 39 -4.84 -0.63 -9.63
CA LEU A 39 -6.27 -0.49 -9.31
C LEU A 39 -6.92 0.67 -10.05
N LEU A 40 -6.22 1.81 -10.14
CA LEU A 40 -6.71 3.02 -10.79
C LEU A 40 -6.64 2.97 -12.32
N CYS A 41 -5.72 2.18 -12.87
CA CYS A 41 -5.46 2.07 -14.30
C CYS A 41 -5.63 0.62 -14.79
N PRO A 42 -6.82 0.01 -14.66
CA PRO A 42 -7.03 -1.42 -14.95
C PRO A 42 -6.86 -1.78 -16.42
N ASP A 43 -7.05 -0.82 -17.34
CA ASP A 43 -6.95 -1.03 -18.79
C ASP A 43 -5.51 -1.05 -19.31
N PHE A 44 -4.53 -0.70 -18.45
CA PHE A 44 -3.12 -0.71 -18.83
C PHE A 44 -2.43 -2.01 -18.41
N PRO A 45 -1.41 -2.47 -19.16
CA PRO A 45 -0.69 -3.68 -18.80
C PRO A 45 0.05 -3.47 -17.46
N HIS A 46 -0.30 -4.26 -16.47
CA HIS A 46 0.39 -4.24 -15.19
C HIS A 46 1.68 -5.08 -15.23
N ARG A 47 2.64 -4.69 -14.42
CA ARG A 47 3.91 -5.41 -14.29
C ARG A 47 3.70 -6.73 -13.56
N ALA A 48 4.40 -7.78 -14.01
CA ALA A 48 4.62 -8.94 -13.15
C ALA A 48 5.40 -8.49 -11.89
N ARG A 49 4.98 -8.96 -10.73
CA ARG A 49 5.65 -8.69 -9.45
C ARG A 49 6.30 -9.97 -8.95
N ASP A 50 7.59 -9.86 -8.67
CA ASP A 50 8.35 -10.95 -8.04
C ASP A 50 8.30 -10.86 -6.52
N ASP A 51 7.90 -9.68 -5.99
CA ASP A 51 7.73 -9.41 -4.57
C ASP A 51 6.25 -9.52 -4.14
N GLN A 52 6.02 -9.83 -2.89
CA GLN A 52 4.71 -9.87 -2.24
C GLN A 52 4.52 -8.71 -1.27
N ASP A 53 5.29 -7.63 -1.44
CA ASP A 53 5.23 -6.48 -0.57
C ASP A 53 3.96 -5.68 -0.83
N MET A 54 3.32 -5.25 0.25
CA MET A 54 2.11 -4.46 0.24
C MET A 54 2.36 -3.10 0.89
N ASP A 55 2.11 -2.04 0.14
CA ASP A 55 2.32 -0.66 0.59
C ASP A 55 0.96 0.01 0.83
N PHE A 56 0.78 0.55 2.03
CA PHE A 56 -0.43 1.22 2.44
C PHE A 56 -0.15 2.60 3.05
N ALA A 57 -1.19 3.44 3.06
CA ALA A 57 -1.26 4.66 3.84
C ALA A 57 -2.42 4.59 4.83
N CYS A 58 -2.25 5.22 5.99
CA CYS A 58 -3.29 5.37 7.01
C CYS A 58 -3.06 6.66 7.81
N ILE A 59 -3.88 6.92 8.81
CA ILE A 59 -3.73 8.06 9.73
C ILE A 59 -3.28 7.57 11.12
N SER A 60 -2.42 8.35 11.78
CA SER A 60 -1.81 7.98 13.07
C SER A 60 -2.81 7.86 14.22
N SER A 61 -3.95 8.54 14.15
CA SER A 61 -5.05 8.38 15.10
C SER A 61 -5.63 6.95 15.12
N LYS A 62 -5.42 6.16 14.04
CA LYS A 62 -5.85 4.77 13.90
C LYS A 62 -4.75 3.73 14.17
N LYS A 63 -3.61 4.16 14.69
CA LYS A 63 -2.44 3.29 14.95
C LYS A 63 -2.79 2.00 15.69
N ARG A 64 -3.59 2.08 16.76
CA ARG A 64 -3.97 0.90 17.54
C ARG A 64 -4.87 -0.05 16.75
N ASP A 65 -5.81 0.52 15.99
CA ASP A 65 -6.73 -0.25 15.17
C ASP A 65 -5.97 -0.97 14.04
N VAL A 66 -4.99 -0.31 13.43
CA VAL A 66 -4.10 -0.89 12.40
C VAL A 66 -3.30 -2.07 12.95
N ILE A 67 -2.70 -1.93 14.14
CA ILE A 67 -1.94 -3.02 14.78
C ILE A 67 -2.86 -4.23 15.05
N ALA A 68 -4.04 -4.01 15.64
CA ALA A 68 -4.99 -5.07 15.94
C ALA A 68 -5.48 -5.75 14.65
N PHE A 69 -5.81 -4.95 13.64
CA PHE A 69 -6.29 -5.45 12.34
C PHE A 69 -5.27 -6.37 11.67
N PHE A 70 -4.01 -5.94 11.53
CA PHE A 70 -2.99 -6.78 10.89
C PHE A 70 -2.64 -8.02 11.71
N ALA A 71 -2.70 -7.94 13.05
CA ALA A 71 -2.53 -9.12 13.91
C ALA A 71 -3.65 -10.15 13.69
N GLU A 72 -4.91 -9.71 13.56
CA GLU A 72 -6.05 -10.58 13.25
C GLU A 72 -5.94 -11.20 11.84
N GLN A 73 -5.35 -10.49 10.90
CA GLN A 73 -5.05 -11.01 9.55
C GLN A 73 -3.85 -11.99 9.53
N GLY A 74 -3.22 -12.24 10.67
CA GLY A 74 -2.10 -13.18 10.81
C GLY A 74 -0.72 -12.58 10.51
N PHE A 75 -0.62 -11.26 10.42
CA PHE A 75 0.67 -10.59 10.26
C PHE A 75 1.33 -10.32 11.62
N LEU A 76 2.64 -10.43 11.64
CA LEU A 76 3.48 -10.14 12.81
C LEU A 76 4.07 -8.73 12.67
N GLY A 77 3.71 -7.84 13.59
CA GLY A 77 4.29 -6.50 13.65
C GLY A 77 5.74 -6.53 14.16
N ASP A 78 6.62 -5.77 13.52
CA ASP A 78 7.94 -5.48 14.07
C ASP A 78 7.77 -4.59 15.31
N GLN A 79 7.80 -5.20 16.50
CA GLN A 79 7.53 -4.50 17.76
C GLN A 79 8.50 -3.35 18.00
N ARG A 80 9.80 -3.54 17.70
CA ARG A 80 10.82 -2.52 17.92
C ARG A 80 10.63 -1.35 16.96
N PHE A 81 10.48 -1.65 15.67
CA PHE A 81 10.27 -0.63 14.65
C PHE A 81 8.96 0.14 14.89
N ASN A 82 7.86 -0.58 15.11
CA ASN A 82 6.53 0.02 15.30
C ASN A 82 6.42 0.82 16.60
N THR A 83 7.19 0.49 17.63
CA THR A 83 7.26 1.29 18.86
C THR A 83 8.00 2.61 18.62
N LEU A 84 9.12 2.57 17.90
CA LEU A 84 9.97 3.74 17.67
C LEU A 84 9.45 4.66 16.57
N HIS A 85 8.84 4.10 15.53
CA HIS A 85 8.50 4.80 14.30
C HIS A 85 7.02 4.75 13.93
N GLY A 86 6.18 4.05 14.69
CA GLY A 86 4.79 3.77 14.35
C GLY A 86 3.87 4.98 14.24
N ASP A 87 4.32 6.19 14.60
CA ASP A 87 3.60 7.44 14.33
C ASP A 87 3.84 7.96 12.90
N ARG A 88 4.80 7.36 12.18
CA ARG A 88 5.16 7.72 10.79
C ARG A 88 5.07 6.56 9.85
N GLN A 89 5.45 5.37 10.32
CA GLN A 89 5.52 4.15 9.51
C GLN A 89 5.42 2.93 10.40
N MET A 90 4.69 1.93 9.95
CA MET A 90 4.62 0.62 10.61
C MET A 90 5.03 -0.47 9.63
N TYR A 91 5.62 -1.52 10.17
CA TYR A 91 6.07 -2.67 9.41
C TYR A 91 5.54 -3.98 10.00
N PHE A 92 5.05 -4.84 9.11
CA PHE A 92 4.53 -6.17 9.44
C PHE A 92 5.02 -7.19 8.43
N THR A 93 5.08 -8.47 8.84
CA THR A 93 5.43 -9.57 7.95
C THR A 93 4.53 -10.77 8.22
N THR A 94 4.41 -11.66 7.24
CA THR A 94 3.88 -13.01 7.49
C THR A 94 4.87 -13.83 8.33
N ALA A 95 4.37 -14.89 8.99
CA ALA A 95 5.20 -15.74 9.83
C ALA A 95 6.36 -16.42 9.08
N ASP A 96 6.20 -16.66 7.77
CA ASP A 96 7.24 -17.21 6.90
C ASP A 96 8.18 -16.13 6.31
N GLY A 97 7.91 -14.86 6.60
CA GLY A 97 8.69 -13.71 6.13
C GLY A 97 8.62 -13.43 4.63
N LYS A 98 7.73 -14.08 3.88
CA LYS A 98 7.64 -13.92 2.42
C LYS A 98 6.87 -12.69 1.97
N THR A 99 5.93 -12.25 2.80
CA THR A 99 5.11 -11.07 2.52
C THR A 99 5.38 -10.02 3.56
N SER A 100 5.69 -8.82 3.13
CA SER A 100 5.84 -7.66 4.00
C SER A 100 4.72 -6.64 3.78
N VAL A 101 4.39 -5.92 4.84
CA VAL A 101 3.42 -4.83 4.84
C VAL A 101 4.09 -3.59 5.38
N ASP A 102 4.03 -2.53 4.62
CA ASP A 102 4.50 -1.21 4.98
C ASP A 102 3.31 -0.24 5.05
N VAL A 103 3.11 0.42 6.18
CA VAL A 103 2.01 1.37 6.37
C VAL A 103 2.57 2.74 6.73
N VAL A 104 2.48 3.69 5.80
CA VAL A 104 2.88 5.08 6.02
C VAL A 104 1.74 5.82 6.73
N MET A 105 2.06 6.58 7.78
CA MET A 105 1.09 7.26 8.64
C MET A 105 1.12 8.77 8.42
N ASP A 106 -0.05 9.36 8.12
CA ASP A 106 -0.30 10.80 7.92
C ASP A 106 0.47 11.42 6.76
N ARG A 107 1.75 11.11 6.62
CA ARG A 107 2.65 11.78 5.65
C ARG A 107 3.80 10.90 5.21
N LEU A 108 4.21 11.06 3.98
CA LEU A 108 5.43 10.48 3.45
C LEU A 108 6.56 11.50 3.51
N ASN A 109 7.65 11.15 4.19
CA ASN A 109 8.84 11.98 4.29
C ASN A 109 9.96 11.35 3.43
N MET A 110 10.20 11.91 2.26
CA MET A 110 11.32 11.58 1.37
C MET A 110 12.10 12.84 1.03
N CYS A 111 12.22 13.20 -0.25
CA CYS A 111 12.82 14.49 -0.64
C CYS A 111 11.97 15.70 -0.20
N HIS A 112 10.65 15.49 -0.15
CA HIS A 112 9.67 16.45 0.35
C HIS A 112 8.73 15.77 1.34
N VAL A 113 8.01 16.58 2.11
CA VAL A 113 6.92 16.08 2.97
C VAL A 113 5.63 16.11 2.17
N LEU A 114 5.05 14.94 1.94
CA LEU A 114 3.73 14.80 1.36
C LEU A 114 2.75 14.45 2.47
N ASP A 115 2.01 15.43 2.95
CA ASP A 115 0.98 15.26 3.96
C ASP A 115 -0.35 14.92 3.29
N PHE A 116 -0.90 13.75 3.61
CA PHE A 116 -2.18 13.27 3.09
C PHE A 116 -3.24 13.07 4.17
N HIS A 117 -2.96 13.46 5.41
CA HIS A 117 -3.84 13.23 6.56
C HIS A 117 -5.29 13.68 6.27
N ASP A 118 -5.48 14.94 5.86
CA ASP A 118 -6.80 15.51 5.60
C ASP A 118 -7.40 15.09 4.25
N ARG A 119 -6.66 14.34 3.46
CA ARG A 119 -7.07 13.88 2.12
C ARG A 119 -7.19 12.37 1.99
N ILE A 120 -6.98 11.64 3.09
CA ILE A 120 -6.93 10.18 3.09
C ILE A 120 -8.20 9.54 2.49
N ASP A 121 -9.35 10.18 2.66
CA ASP A 121 -10.66 9.65 2.24
C ASP A 121 -11.16 10.18 0.89
N ARG A 122 -10.31 10.82 0.07
CA ARG A 122 -10.71 11.31 -1.26
C ARG A 122 -11.09 10.19 -2.21
N LEU A 123 -10.41 9.06 -2.15
CA LEU A 123 -10.77 7.85 -2.88
C LEU A 123 -11.00 6.68 -1.90
N PRO A 124 -11.86 5.72 -2.27
CA PRO A 124 -12.24 4.64 -1.35
C PRO A 124 -11.09 3.71 -1.00
N ASP A 125 -10.30 3.27 -1.99
CA ASP A 125 -9.34 2.18 -1.83
C ASP A 125 -7.87 2.61 -1.98
N THR A 126 -7.60 3.81 -2.51
CA THR A 126 -6.26 4.34 -2.77
C THR A 126 -6.09 5.75 -2.23
N LEU A 127 -4.86 6.23 -2.14
CA LEU A 127 -4.63 7.68 -2.07
C LEU A 127 -5.12 8.35 -3.36
N ASP A 128 -5.35 9.67 -3.28
CA ASP A 128 -5.66 10.52 -4.43
C ASP A 128 -4.60 10.36 -5.53
N VAL A 129 -5.02 10.46 -6.79
CA VAL A 129 -4.14 10.29 -7.96
C VAL A 129 -2.95 11.25 -7.92
N ALA A 130 -3.18 12.51 -7.52
CA ALA A 130 -2.11 13.49 -7.41
C ALA A 130 -1.11 13.12 -6.29
N ASP A 131 -1.60 12.64 -5.14
CA ASP A 131 -0.74 12.17 -4.06
C ASP A 131 0.09 10.95 -4.49
N LEU A 132 -0.51 9.99 -5.20
CA LEU A 132 0.21 8.84 -5.76
C LEU A 132 1.29 9.26 -6.74
N LEU A 133 0.99 10.17 -7.66
CA LEU A 133 1.97 10.71 -8.60
C LEU A 133 3.12 11.39 -7.85
N LEU A 134 2.82 12.22 -6.86
CA LEU A 134 3.83 12.90 -6.05
C LEU A 134 4.70 11.91 -5.27
N THR A 135 4.18 10.78 -4.78
CA THR A 135 5.02 9.76 -4.13
C THR A 135 6.07 9.20 -5.08
N LYS A 136 5.74 9.06 -6.37
CA LYS A 136 6.65 8.56 -7.40
C LYS A 136 7.68 9.59 -7.85
N LEU A 137 7.31 10.87 -7.87
CA LEU A 137 8.19 11.96 -8.30
C LEU A 137 9.17 12.42 -7.22
N GLN A 138 9.04 11.96 -5.98
CA GLN A 138 9.94 12.34 -4.87
C GLN A 138 11.27 11.57 -4.85
N VAL A 139 11.46 10.58 -5.70
CA VAL A 139 12.70 9.80 -5.72
C VAL A 139 13.79 10.56 -6.43
N PHE A 140 15.02 10.51 -5.89
CA PHE A 140 16.19 11.15 -6.49
C PHE A 140 16.56 10.49 -7.84
N GLU A 141 16.32 9.20 -7.95
CA GLU A 141 16.63 8.42 -9.14
C GLU A 141 15.42 7.56 -9.51
N LEU A 142 14.77 7.91 -10.62
CA LEU A 142 13.60 7.17 -11.13
C LEU A 142 14.04 5.81 -11.68
N ASN A 143 13.54 4.74 -11.13
CA ASN A 143 13.71 3.42 -11.71
C ASN A 143 12.63 3.14 -12.79
N ARG A 144 12.81 2.04 -13.54
CA ARG A 144 11.87 1.68 -14.61
C ARG A 144 10.44 1.43 -14.10
N LYS A 145 10.29 0.96 -12.86
CA LYS A 145 8.98 0.71 -12.22
C LYS A 145 8.25 2.03 -11.96
N ASP A 146 8.96 3.05 -11.46
CA ASP A 146 8.37 4.36 -11.18
C ASP A 146 7.97 5.07 -12.48
N VAL A 147 8.82 5.02 -13.51
CA VAL A 147 8.50 5.58 -14.84
C VAL A 147 7.24 4.94 -15.41
N HIS A 148 7.12 3.60 -15.34
CA HIS A 148 5.94 2.88 -15.79
C HIS A 148 4.67 3.35 -15.06
N ASP A 149 4.72 3.41 -13.74
CA ASP A 149 3.59 3.84 -12.91
C ASP A 149 3.18 5.29 -13.19
N ILE A 150 4.17 6.21 -13.34
CA ILE A 150 3.94 7.61 -13.71
C ILE A 150 3.25 7.74 -15.06
N LEU A 151 3.71 7.00 -16.07
CA LEU A 151 3.11 7.03 -17.41
C LEU A 151 1.66 6.53 -17.39
N HIS A 152 1.36 5.50 -16.60
CA HIS A 152 0.00 5.00 -16.45
C HIS A 152 -0.93 6.03 -15.78
N LEU A 153 -0.46 6.70 -14.72
CA LEU A 153 -1.24 7.77 -14.08
C LEU A 153 -1.51 8.93 -15.04
N PHE A 154 -0.52 9.38 -15.82
CA PHE A 154 -0.74 10.44 -16.81
C PHE A 154 -1.66 10.03 -17.95
N ALA A 155 -1.59 8.78 -18.40
CA ALA A 155 -2.45 8.30 -19.48
C ALA A 155 -3.89 8.03 -19.01
N GLY A 156 -4.07 7.58 -17.79
CA GLY A 156 -5.38 7.27 -17.21
C GLY A 156 -6.13 8.50 -16.69
N PHE A 157 -5.40 9.58 -16.36
CA PHE A 157 -5.96 10.82 -15.78
C PHE A 157 -5.38 12.06 -16.48
N PRO A 158 -5.75 12.32 -17.73
CA PRO A 158 -5.26 13.44 -18.53
C PRO A 158 -5.71 14.81 -18.01
#